data_4ad81645190fba608bd39c5fcbd2a178
#
_entry.id   4ad81645190fba608bd39c5fcbd2a178
#
_cell.length_a   1.000
_cell.length_b   1.000
_cell.length_c   1.000
_cell.angle_alpha   90.00
_cell.angle_beta   90.00
_cell.angle_gamma   90.00
#
_symmetry.space_group_name_H-M   'P 1'
#
loop_
_entity.id
_entity.type
_entity.pdbx_description
1 polymer ?
#
loop_
_entity_poly.entity_id
_entity_poly.type
_entity_poly.pdbx_seq_one_letter_code
_entity_poly.pdbx_strand_id
1 'polypeptide(L)'
;MKKDRQRKVQEQLVGIIFILTLFLFLIINVIVPDREKSVQENRMLATKPKFRLSSLISGDYDEKFEAYMDDQFVGRDMWRKLKVTVDRIGGSRLENGVYIGMNGQLLEQIEVADENHLAANIKAIKSFSESQSKIPVRMMLVPDAANVLNHSLPSLAKPEDQTQMFSMVRKDLGDSVEWIDVSTELNKHKTEKIYYKTDHHWTTLGAFYAFQAAAPSLGIEGDLSGKYVSYAVSDSFNGMLASKSGVNLGEKEQIDIYVPTEEDTDLIVDYVDEGKRSTSLYDSSKLKEKDQYTVFLGGNSSLLDIRTVSTSTKRLLLVKDSFANSFIPFLTPYYREIVVVDPRYYSGTINDLMDSYRISEVLFLYSGNTFFKDNNISGVFAVE
;
A
#
# COMPACT_ATOMS: atom_id res chain seq x y z
N MET A 1 -62.77 -18.93 2.06
CA MET A 1 -63.20 -17.49 2.07
C MET A 1 -62.56 -16.67 3.23
N LYS A 2 -62.76 -16.99 4.54
CA LYS A 2 -62.20 -16.18 5.64
C LYS A 2 -60.65 -16.21 5.67
N LYS A 3 -60.02 -17.37 5.48
CA LYS A 3 -58.57 -17.55 5.42
C LYS A 3 -57.91 -16.80 4.23
N ASP A 4 -58.55 -16.83 3.06
CA ASP A 4 -58.01 -16.17 1.85
C ASP A 4 -58.08 -14.65 2.00
N ARG A 5 -59.08 -14.11 2.64
CA ARG A 5 -59.20 -12.68 2.92
C ARG A 5 -58.15 -12.22 3.93
N GLN A 6 -57.88 -13.02 4.96
CA GLN A 6 -56.80 -12.73 5.92
C GLN A 6 -55.43 -12.75 5.27
N ARG A 7 -55.14 -13.74 4.41
CA ARG A 7 -53.91 -13.82 3.67
C ARG A 7 -53.68 -12.61 2.75
N LYS A 8 -54.70 -12.20 1.98
CA LYS A 8 -54.60 -10.99 1.15
C LYS A 8 -54.33 -9.71 1.94
N VAL A 9 -54.95 -9.56 3.13
CA VAL A 9 -54.71 -8.42 4.00
C VAL A 9 -53.29 -8.44 4.55
N GLN A 10 -52.78 -9.62 4.92
CA GLN A 10 -51.37 -9.74 5.35
C GLN A 10 -50.37 -9.41 4.23
N GLU A 11 -50.61 -9.91 3.00
CA GLU A 11 -49.79 -9.61 1.83
C GLU A 11 -49.78 -8.10 1.51
N GLN A 12 -50.96 -7.46 1.60
CA GLN A 12 -51.07 -6.00 1.41
C GLN A 12 -50.34 -5.21 2.51
N LEU A 13 -50.47 -5.65 3.78
CA LEU A 13 -49.81 -5.01 4.89
C LEU A 13 -48.28 -5.10 4.75
N VAL A 14 -47.74 -6.26 4.39
CA VAL A 14 -46.32 -6.46 4.12
C VAL A 14 -45.84 -5.55 3.00
N GLY A 15 -46.63 -5.45 1.90
CA GLY A 15 -46.32 -4.54 0.78
C GLY A 15 -46.27 -3.07 1.22
N ILE A 16 -47.27 -2.63 1.99
CA ILE A 16 -47.29 -1.26 2.55
C ILE A 16 -46.10 -0.98 3.44
N ILE A 17 -45.81 -1.87 4.39
CA ILE A 17 -44.66 -1.73 5.28
C ILE A 17 -43.36 -1.65 4.47
N PHE A 18 -43.19 -2.49 3.48
CA PHE A 18 -42.02 -2.48 2.60
C PHE A 18 -41.86 -1.12 1.88
N ILE A 19 -42.93 -0.60 1.27
CA ILE A 19 -42.91 0.70 0.62
C ILE A 19 -42.58 1.82 1.60
N LEU A 20 -43.23 1.84 2.78
CA LEU A 20 -42.97 2.83 3.82
C LEU A 20 -41.52 2.76 4.30
N THR A 21 -40.94 1.57 4.40
CA THR A 21 -39.53 1.39 4.77
C THR A 21 -38.61 2.00 3.73
N LEU A 22 -38.87 1.79 2.42
CA LEU A 22 -38.08 2.39 1.34
C LEU A 22 -38.13 3.92 1.37
N PHE A 23 -39.34 4.49 1.55
CA PHE A 23 -39.51 5.94 1.68
C PHE A 23 -38.79 6.49 2.93
N LEU A 24 -38.84 5.77 4.04
CA LEU A 24 -38.15 6.15 5.27
C LEU A 24 -36.63 6.21 5.05
N PHE A 25 -36.03 5.19 4.42
CA PHE A 25 -34.62 5.20 4.07
C PHE A 25 -34.26 6.35 3.13
N LEU A 26 -35.09 6.61 2.11
CA LEU A 26 -34.89 7.73 1.20
C LEU A 26 -34.86 9.08 1.95
N ILE A 27 -35.85 9.30 2.83
CA ILE A 27 -35.95 10.53 3.62
C ILE A 27 -34.73 10.68 4.55
N ILE A 28 -34.33 9.61 5.24
CA ILE A 28 -33.20 9.65 6.15
C ILE A 28 -31.90 9.97 5.37
N ASN A 29 -31.69 9.35 4.20
CA ASN A 29 -30.51 9.62 3.37
C ASN A 29 -30.46 11.08 2.86
N VAL A 30 -31.61 11.76 2.71
CA VAL A 30 -31.66 13.18 2.33
C VAL A 30 -31.36 14.12 3.50
N ILE A 31 -31.76 13.70 4.73
CA ILE A 31 -31.65 14.54 5.94
C ILE A 31 -30.28 14.40 6.62
N VAL A 32 -29.68 13.20 6.60
CA VAL A 32 -28.40 12.94 7.24
C VAL A 32 -27.28 13.68 6.46
N PRO A 33 -26.44 14.48 7.14
CA PRO A 33 -25.32 15.15 6.49
C PRO A 33 -24.32 14.15 5.88
N ASP A 34 -23.76 14.52 4.74
CA ASP A 34 -22.69 13.77 4.10
C ASP A 34 -21.45 13.67 5.00
N ARG A 35 -20.77 12.54 4.95
CA ARG A 35 -19.50 12.31 5.64
C ARG A 35 -18.35 12.48 4.66
N GLU A 36 -17.33 13.22 5.05
CA GLU A 36 -16.15 13.43 4.20
C GLU A 36 -15.25 12.19 4.16
N LYS A 37 -15.13 11.48 5.29
CA LYS A 37 -14.21 10.34 5.46
C LYS A 37 -14.89 9.16 6.15
N SER A 38 -14.55 7.96 5.69
CA SER A 38 -14.81 6.73 6.44
C SER A 38 -13.64 6.44 7.37
N VAL A 39 -13.86 6.56 8.67
CA VAL A 39 -12.86 6.18 9.68
C VAL A 39 -12.59 4.67 9.64
N GLN A 40 -13.61 3.86 9.32
CA GLN A 40 -13.47 2.41 9.27
C GLN A 40 -12.62 1.94 8.08
N GLU A 41 -12.79 2.56 6.91
CA GLU A 41 -12.07 2.21 5.68
C GLU A 41 -10.79 3.04 5.48
N ASN A 42 -10.57 4.07 6.32
CA ASN A 42 -9.48 5.03 6.20
C ASN A 42 -9.37 5.66 4.80
N ARG A 43 -10.52 6.05 4.21
CA ARG A 43 -10.58 6.69 2.90
C ARG A 43 -11.56 7.85 2.86
N MET A 44 -11.35 8.76 1.92
CA MET A 44 -12.34 9.79 1.59
C MET A 44 -13.56 9.12 0.96
N LEU A 45 -14.75 9.62 1.31
CA LEU A 45 -16.01 9.18 0.73
C LEU A 45 -16.35 10.04 -0.47
N ALA A 46 -17.07 9.45 -1.42
CA ALA A 46 -17.55 10.15 -2.60
C ALA A 46 -18.49 11.30 -2.20
N THR A 47 -18.29 12.45 -2.84
CA THR A 47 -19.10 13.64 -2.64
C THR A 47 -20.16 13.75 -3.73
N LYS A 48 -21.25 14.46 -3.44
CA LYS A 48 -22.34 14.66 -4.40
C LYS A 48 -21.83 15.24 -5.73
N PRO A 49 -21.98 14.54 -6.86
CA PRO A 49 -21.46 14.99 -8.14
C PRO A 49 -22.25 16.24 -8.62
N LYS A 50 -21.52 17.18 -9.25
CA LYS A 50 -22.14 18.33 -9.89
C LYS A 50 -22.80 17.89 -11.18
N PHE A 51 -24.09 18.19 -11.33
CA PHE A 51 -24.82 17.88 -12.54
C PHE A 51 -24.29 18.69 -13.73
N ARG A 52 -23.95 18.00 -14.81
CA ARG A 52 -23.63 18.57 -16.12
C ARG A 52 -24.23 17.70 -17.20
N LEU A 53 -24.86 18.30 -18.21
CA LEU A 53 -25.51 17.54 -19.28
C LEU A 53 -24.50 16.66 -20.05
N SER A 54 -23.27 17.14 -20.24
CA SER A 54 -22.19 16.38 -20.88
C SER A 54 -21.82 15.13 -20.08
N SER A 55 -21.75 15.23 -18.76
CA SER A 55 -21.41 14.09 -17.89
C SER A 55 -22.55 13.06 -17.81
N LEU A 56 -23.79 13.49 -17.97
CA LEU A 56 -24.93 12.57 -18.07
C LEU A 56 -24.90 11.78 -19.40
N ILE A 57 -24.57 12.45 -20.51
CA ILE A 57 -24.47 11.78 -21.83
C ILE A 57 -23.27 10.81 -21.88
N SER A 58 -22.16 11.13 -21.23
CA SER A 58 -20.98 10.24 -21.16
C SER A 58 -21.14 9.07 -20.17
N GLY A 59 -22.15 9.09 -19.28
CA GLY A 59 -22.31 8.13 -18.19
C GLY A 59 -21.52 8.47 -16.93
N ASP A 60 -20.60 9.43 -16.94
CA ASP A 60 -19.77 9.83 -15.80
C ASP A 60 -20.61 10.29 -14.59
N TYR A 61 -21.77 10.91 -14.86
CA TYR A 61 -22.63 11.37 -13.78
C TYR A 61 -23.26 10.20 -13.03
N ASP A 62 -23.74 9.20 -13.77
CA ASP A 62 -24.41 8.04 -13.19
C ASP A 62 -23.43 7.23 -12.32
N GLU A 63 -22.21 6.98 -12.83
CA GLU A 63 -21.14 6.30 -12.07
C GLU A 63 -20.78 7.04 -10.77
N LYS A 64 -20.55 8.35 -10.87
CA LYS A 64 -20.22 9.19 -9.69
C LYS A 64 -21.38 9.30 -8.72
N PHE A 65 -22.62 9.32 -9.23
CA PHE A 65 -23.82 9.38 -8.38
C PHE A 65 -24.05 8.06 -7.66
N GLU A 66 -23.84 6.92 -8.33
CA GLU A 66 -23.89 5.60 -7.71
C GLU A 66 -22.85 5.48 -6.60
N ALA A 67 -21.58 5.83 -6.86
CA ALA A 67 -20.53 5.84 -5.86
C ALA A 67 -20.87 6.75 -4.66
N TYR A 68 -21.47 7.92 -4.91
CA TYR A 68 -21.93 8.82 -3.85
C TYR A 68 -23.03 8.18 -3.01
N MET A 69 -24.04 7.57 -3.64
CA MET A 69 -25.15 6.91 -2.94
C MET A 69 -24.66 5.74 -2.08
N ASP A 70 -23.73 4.96 -2.62
CA ASP A 70 -23.11 3.84 -1.89
C ASP A 70 -22.32 4.32 -0.67
N ASP A 71 -21.58 5.41 -0.80
CA ASP A 71 -20.72 5.94 0.26
C ASP A 71 -21.49 6.69 1.33
N GLN A 72 -22.57 7.37 0.99
CA GLN A 72 -23.37 8.18 1.90
C GLN A 72 -24.61 7.44 2.45
N PHE A 73 -24.83 6.18 2.06
CA PHE A 73 -25.99 5.42 2.50
C PHE A 73 -26.06 5.32 4.02
N VAL A 74 -27.23 5.62 4.57
CA VAL A 74 -27.45 5.60 6.03
C VAL A 74 -27.16 4.24 6.63
N GLY A 75 -26.33 4.22 7.71
CA GLY A 75 -25.93 2.97 8.33
C GLY A 75 -24.99 2.09 7.50
N ARG A 76 -24.33 2.65 6.47
CA ARG A 76 -23.44 1.95 5.56
C ARG A 76 -22.47 0.98 6.25
N ASP A 77 -21.83 1.43 7.33
CA ASP A 77 -20.86 0.61 8.07
C ASP A 77 -21.50 -0.62 8.71
N MET A 78 -22.76 -0.53 9.12
CA MET A 78 -23.55 -1.65 9.64
C MET A 78 -23.91 -2.62 8.48
N TRP A 79 -24.35 -2.10 7.34
CA TRP A 79 -24.71 -2.91 6.18
C TRP A 79 -23.51 -3.67 5.63
N ARG A 80 -22.35 -3.02 5.56
CA ARG A 80 -21.09 -3.68 5.17
C ARG A 80 -20.75 -4.83 6.12
N LYS A 81 -20.82 -4.62 7.45
CA LYS A 81 -20.58 -5.67 8.44
C LYS A 81 -21.57 -6.83 8.29
N LEU A 82 -22.84 -6.51 8.06
CA LEU A 82 -23.88 -7.53 7.84
C LEU A 82 -23.58 -8.32 6.56
N LYS A 83 -23.30 -7.64 5.44
CA LYS A 83 -22.92 -8.29 4.18
C LYS A 83 -21.75 -9.25 4.39
N VAL A 84 -20.62 -8.76 4.91
CA VAL A 84 -19.42 -9.57 5.17
C VAL A 84 -19.74 -10.78 6.07
N THR A 85 -20.59 -10.60 7.08
CA THR A 85 -21.00 -11.69 7.97
C THR A 85 -21.81 -12.76 7.23
N VAL A 86 -22.77 -12.35 6.40
CA VAL A 86 -23.61 -13.26 5.59
C VAL A 86 -22.75 -13.99 4.56
N ASP A 87 -21.88 -13.28 3.85
CA ASP A 87 -20.98 -13.85 2.83
C ASP A 87 -20.04 -14.91 3.46
N ARG A 88 -19.49 -14.61 4.64
CA ARG A 88 -18.65 -15.56 5.39
C ARG A 88 -19.41 -16.81 5.85
N ILE A 89 -20.66 -16.67 6.31
CA ILE A 89 -21.54 -17.81 6.65
C ILE A 89 -21.82 -18.62 5.37
N GLY A 90 -22.01 -17.94 4.24
CA GLY A 90 -22.16 -18.56 2.91
C GLY A 90 -20.90 -19.23 2.36
N GLY A 91 -19.77 -19.12 3.07
CA GLY A 91 -18.48 -19.73 2.69
C GLY A 91 -17.53 -18.82 1.93
N SER A 92 -17.90 -17.57 1.66
CA SER A 92 -16.96 -16.60 1.03
C SER A 92 -15.70 -16.42 1.87
N ARG A 93 -14.56 -16.41 1.19
CA ARG A 93 -13.24 -16.15 1.77
C ARG A 93 -12.48 -15.06 1.00
N LEU A 94 -13.18 -14.32 0.14
CA LEU A 94 -12.65 -13.17 -0.60
C LEU A 94 -13.65 -12.02 -0.45
N GLU A 95 -13.20 -10.92 0.15
CA GLU A 95 -13.99 -9.71 0.37
C GLU A 95 -13.21 -8.47 -0.07
N ASN A 96 -13.74 -7.73 -1.02
CA ASN A 96 -13.13 -6.51 -1.56
C ASN A 96 -11.65 -6.67 -1.96
N GLY A 97 -11.30 -7.77 -2.64
CA GLY A 97 -9.91 -8.06 -3.05
C GLY A 97 -8.99 -8.51 -1.91
N VAL A 98 -9.56 -8.94 -0.77
CA VAL A 98 -8.81 -9.44 0.39
C VAL A 98 -9.24 -10.88 0.68
N TYR A 99 -8.32 -11.82 0.60
CA TYR A 99 -8.53 -13.18 1.06
C TYR A 99 -8.56 -13.23 2.59
N ILE A 100 -9.54 -13.94 3.13
CA ILE A 100 -9.63 -14.27 4.55
C ILE A 100 -8.98 -15.63 4.73
N GLY A 101 -7.68 -15.59 4.99
CA GLY A 101 -6.83 -16.76 5.07
C GLY A 101 -6.92 -17.51 6.40
N MET A 102 -6.05 -18.52 6.55
CA MET A 102 -5.96 -19.32 7.77
C MET A 102 -5.33 -18.51 8.91
N ASN A 103 -5.66 -18.86 10.16
CA ASN A 103 -5.08 -18.27 11.37
C ASN A 103 -5.23 -16.75 11.47
N GLY A 104 -6.29 -16.18 10.88
CA GLY A 104 -6.52 -14.73 10.91
C GLY A 104 -5.62 -13.93 9.96
N GLN A 105 -4.90 -14.57 9.05
CA GLN A 105 -4.11 -13.87 8.04
C GLN A 105 -5.04 -13.29 6.97
N LEU A 106 -5.05 -11.97 6.82
CA LEU A 106 -5.63 -11.31 5.66
C LEU A 106 -4.54 -11.16 4.59
N LEU A 107 -4.92 -11.42 3.34
CA LEU A 107 -3.98 -11.42 2.22
C LEU A 107 -4.59 -10.63 1.07
N GLU A 108 -3.93 -9.58 0.63
CA GLU A 108 -4.38 -8.85 -0.54
C GLU A 108 -4.28 -9.72 -1.79
N GLN A 109 -5.29 -9.65 -2.65
CA GLN A 109 -5.27 -10.34 -3.93
C GLN A 109 -4.11 -9.79 -4.77
N ILE A 110 -3.38 -10.69 -5.45
CA ILE A 110 -2.33 -10.29 -6.37
C ILE A 110 -2.99 -9.68 -7.61
N GLU A 111 -2.53 -8.49 -7.95
CA GLU A 111 -3.09 -7.68 -9.03
C GLU A 111 -2.50 -8.10 -10.38
N VAL A 112 -3.35 -8.12 -11.39
CA VAL A 112 -2.93 -8.30 -12.77
C VAL A 112 -2.50 -6.94 -13.33
N ALA A 113 -1.34 -6.89 -13.95
CA ALA A 113 -0.83 -5.66 -14.56
C ALA A 113 -1.66 -5.26 -15.78
N ASP A 114 -1.88 -3.96 -15.97
CA ASP A 114 -2.18 -3.43 -17.29
C ASP A 114 -0.92 -3.52 -18.16
N GLU A 115 -0.98 -4.31 -19.22
CA GLU A 115 0.18 -4.61 -20.07
C GLU A 115 0.80 -3.36 -20.68
N ASN A 116 -0.01 -2.36 -21.05
CA ASN A 116 0.48 -1.12 -21.66
C ASN A 116 1.22 -0.25 -20.65
N HIS A 117 0.67 -0.09 -19.45
CA HIS A 117 1.31 0.68 -18.37
C HIS A 117 2.59 -0.01 -17.91
N LEU A 118 2.56 -1.32 -17.71
CA LEU A 118 3.75 -2.09 -17.33
C LEU A 118 4.87 -1.98 -18.38
N ALA A 119 4.53 -2.16 -19.66
CA ALA A 119 5.51 -2.01 -20.75
C ALA A 119 6.09 -0.61 -20.83
N ALA A 120 5.26 0.43 -20.63
CA ALA A 120 5.72 1.82 -20.60
C ALA A 120 6.68 2.08 -19.43
N ASN A 121 6.36 1.58 -18.24
CA ASN A 121 7.20 1.71 -17.05
C ASN A 121 8.55 0.98 -17.23
N ILE A 122 8.52 -0.26 -17.68
CA ILE A 122 9.75 -1.05 -17.95
C ILE A 122 10.63 -0.34 -18.97
N LYS A 123 10.04 0.15 -20.09
CA LYS A 123 10.76 0.90 -21.11
C LYS A 123 11.40 2.15 -20.53
N ALA A 124 10.68 2.93 -19.72
CA ALA A 124 11.18 4.15 -19.11
C ALA A 124 12.37 3.88 -18.16
N ILE A 125 12.23 2.88 -17.28
CA ILE A 125 13.29 2.46 -16.34
C ILE A 125 14.53 2.01 -17.12
N LYS A 126 14.36 1.20 -18.16
CA LYS A 126 15.46 0.69 -18.99
C LYS A 126 16.17 1.83 -19.72
N SER A 127 15.43 2.71 -20.40
CA SER A 127 15.99 3.86 -21.10
C SER A 127 16.74 4.81 -20.16
N PHE A 128 16.20 5.04 -18.97
CA PHE A 128 16.86 5.80 -17.92
C PHE A 128 18.19 5.15 -17.50
N SER A 129 18.18 3.85 -17.19
CA SER A 129 19.38 3.12 -16.80
C SER A 129 20.46 3.15 -17.88
N GLU A 130 20.08 2.98 -19.14
CA GLU A 130 21.00 3.05 -20.28
C GLU A 130 21.59 4.46 -20.45
N SER A 131 20.81 5.52 -20.19
CA SER A 131 21.28 6.91 -20.22
C SER A 131 22.26 7.22 -19.07
N GLN A 132 22.10 6.58 -17.93
CA GLN A 132 22.91 6.75 -16.72
C GLN A 132 24.01 5.69 -16.59
N SER A 133 24.67 5.31 -17.67
CA SER A 133 25.59 4.15 -17.77
C SER A 133 26.73 4.09 -16.74
N LYS A 134 27.00 5.17 -16.01
CA LYS A 134 28.03 5.26 -14.95
C LYS A 134 27.45 5.11 -13.54
N ILE A 135 26.14 5.10 -13.41
CA ILE A 135 25.43 5.06 -12.14
C ILE A 135 24.70 3.72 -12.03
N PRO A 136 24.97 2.89 -11.02
CA PRO A 136 24.27 1.64 -10.84
C PRO A 136 22.78 1.90 -10.59
N VAL A 137 21.93 1.26 -11.39
CA VAL A 137 20.48 1.27 -11.27
C VAL A 137 20.03 -0.12 -10.87
N ARG A 138 19.28 -0.21 -9.78
CA ARG A 138 18.84 -1.48 -9.18
C ARG A 138 17.32 -1.52 -9.05
N MET A 139 16.80 -2.73 -9.21
CA MET A 139 15.37 -3.04 -9.01
C MET A 139 15.21 -4.09 -7.91
N MET A 140 14.41 -3.76 -6.91
CA MET A 140 13.99 -4.67 -5.86
C MET A 140 12.47 -4.70 -5.80
N LEU A 141 11.86 -5.76 -6.37
CA LEU A 141 10.43 -6.02 -6.21
C LEU A 141 10.22 -6.95 -5.01
N VAL A 142 9.41 -6.47 -4.07
CA VAL A 142 9.05 -7.21 -2.86
C VAL A 142 7.80 -8.00 -3.13
N PRO A 143 7.81 -9.34 -2.95
CA PRO A 143 6.61 -10.14 -3.13
C PRO A 143 5.56 -9.77 -2.08
N ASP A 144 4.30 -9.75 -2.48
CA ASP A 144 3.18 -9.52 -1.57
C ASP A 144 2.94 -10.73 -0.66
N ALA A 145 2.29 -10.50 0.48
CA ALA A 145 2.01 -11.55 1.46
C ALA A 145 1.31 -12.78 0.87
N ALA A 146 0.40 -12.60 -0.10
CA ALA A 146 -0.30 -13.71 -0.75
C ALA A 146 0.62 -14.63 -1.54
N ASN A 147 1.77 -14.14 -2.02
CA ASN A 147 2.76 -14.94 -2.71
C ASN A 147 3.66 -15.70 -1.72
N VAL A 148 4.17 -15.02 -0.68
CA VAL A 148 5.11 -15.63 0.29
C VAL A 148 4.37 -16.55 1.28
N LEU A 149 3.22 -16.10 1.79
CA LEU A 149 2.39 -16.83 2.75
C LEU A 149 1.27 -17.63 2.05
N ASN A 150 1.55 -18.15 0.87
CA ASN A 150 0.57 -18.88 0.06
C ASN A 150 -0.08 -20.07 0.80
N HIS A 151 0.61 -20.66 1.78
CA HIS A 151 0.07 -21.69 2.67
C HIS A 151 -1.07 -21.20 3.55
N SER A 152 -1.20 -19.90 3.75
CA SER A 152 -2.29 -19.26 4.52
C SER A 152 -3.50 -18.91 3.67
N LEU A 153 -3.42 -19.05 2.34
CA LEU A 153 -4.55 -18.78 1.46
C LEU A 153 -5.71 -19.76 1.69
N PRO A 154 -6.95 -19.36 1.44
CA PRO A 154 -8.08 -20.28 1.40
C PRO A 154 -7.86 -21.38 0.36
N SER A 155 -8.33 -22.61 0.64
CA SER A 155 -8.09 -23.78 -0.21
C SER A 155 -8.59 -23.66 -1.66
N LEU A 156 -9.55 -22.78 -1.92
CA LEU A 156 -10.09 -22.51 -3.26
C LEU A 156 -9.56 -21.21 -3.88
N ALA A 157 -8.64 -20.52 -3.22
CA ALA A 157 -8.02 -19.34 -3.78
C ALA A 157 -7.16 -19.70 -4.99
N LYS A 158 -7.21 -18.86 -6.00
CA LYS A 158 -6.39 -18.96 -7.21
C LYS A 158 -5.71 -17.61 -7.44
N PRO A 159 -4.65 -17.29 -6.65
CA PRO A 159 -3.89 -16.07 -6.87
C PRO A 159 -3.09 -16.18 -8.18
N GLU A 160 -2.79 -15.03 -8.77
CA GLU A 160 -1.81 -14.93 -9.83
C GLU A 160 -0.41 -15.33 -9.34
N ASP A 161 0.43 -15.84 -10.24
CA ASP A 161 1.81 -16.23 -9.94
C ASP A 161 2.74 -15.01 -10.02
N GLN A 162 2.89 -14.31 -8.90
CA GLN A 162 3.73 -13.12 -8.82
C GLN A 162 5.21 -13.45 -9.05
N THR A 163 5.67 -14.67 -8.78
CA THR A 163 7.04 -15.11 -9.05
C THR A 163 7.31 -15.15 -10.56
N GLN A 164 6.35 -15.63 -11.32
CA GLN A 164 6.42 -15.61 -12.79
C GLN A 164 6.40 -14.17 -13.31
N MET A 165 5.53 -13.33 -12.76
CA MET A 165 5.45 -11.91 -13.14
C MET A 165 6.77 -11.19 -12.89
N PHE A 166 7.42 -11.39 -11.74
CA PHE A 166 8.74 -10.82 -11.45
C PHE A 166 9.81 -11.31 -12.42
N SER A 167 9.78 -12.58 -12.79
CA SER A 167 10.71 -13.14 -13.77
C SER A 167 10.57 -12.50 -15.15
N MET A 168 9.34 -12.16 -15.55
CA MET A 168 9.08 -11.43 -16.81
C MET A 168 9.65 -10.01 -16.73
N VAL A 169 9.36 -9.25 -15.66
CA VAL A 169 9.90 -7.90 -15.45
C VAL A 169 11.43 -7.91 -15.48
N ARG A 170 12.06 -8.82 -14.75
CA ARG A 170 13.52 -8.99 -14.72
C ARG A 170 14.10 -9.24 -16.12
N LYS A 171 13.47 -10.11 -16.89
CA LYS A 171 13.89 -10.43 -18.26
C LYS A 171 13.78 -9.21 -19.17
N ASP A 172 12.71 -8.42 -19.07
CA ASP A 172 12.44 -7.29 -19.93
C ASP A 172 13.32 -6.08 -19.59
N LEU A 173 13.69 -5.89 -18.31
CA LEU A 173 14.68 -4.90 -17.89
C LEU A 173 16.08 -5.24 -18.42
N GLY A 174 16.43 -6.51 -18.53
CA GLY A 174 17.73 -6.98 -19.01
C GLY A 174 18.87 -6.64 -18.08
N ASP A 175 20.10 -6.60 -18.63
CA ASP A 175 21.34 -6.43 -17.85
C ASP A 175 21.63 -4.98 -17.47
N SER A 176 20.87 -4.02 -18.00
CA SER A 176 21.06 -2.60 -17.68
C SER A 176 20.59 -2.24 -16.27
N VAL A 177 19.70 -3.04 -15.68
CA VAL A 177 19.18 -2.88 -14.32
C VAL A 177 19.55 -4.10 -13.48
N GLU A 178 20.33 -3.88 -12.44
CA GLU A 178 20.69 -4.95 -11.50
C GLU A 178 19.45 -5.40 -10.69
N TRP A 179 19.13 -6.69 -10.75
CA TRP A 179 18.02 -7.25 -10.01
C TRP A 179 18.43 -7.72 -8.61
N ILE A 180 17.78 -7.19 -7.58
CA ILE A 180 17.96 -7.63 -6.19
C ILE A 180 16.84 -8.62 -5.84
N ASP A 181 17.19 -9.89 -5.63
CA ASP A 181 16.24 -10.92 -5.21
C ASP A 181 16.09 -10.96 -3.69
N VAL A 182 14.97 -10.48 -3.19
CA VAL A 182 14.58 -10.61 -1.77
C VAL A 182 13.55 -11.72 -1.54
N SER A 183 12.96 -12.25 -2.62
CA SER A 183 11.93 -13.28 -2.53
C SER A 183 12.47 -14.57 -1.91
N THR A 184 13.69 -14.94 -2.26
CA THR A 184 14.36 -16.14 -1.73
C THR A 184 14.53 -16.03 -0.22
N GLU A 185 14.96 -14.88 0.30
CA GLU A 185 15.17 -14.70 1.74
C GLU A 185 13.85 -14.64 2.50
N LEU A 186 12.87 -13.87 2.02
CA LEU A 186 11.55 -13.81 2.64
C LEU A 186 10.86 -15.19 2.70
N ASN A 187 11.02 -16.02 1.68
CA ASN A 187 10.48 -17.39 1.70
C ASN A 187 11.14 -18.30 2.75
N LYS A 188 12.40 -18.11 3.11
CA LYS A 188 13.05 -18.84 4.22
C LYS A 188 12.39 -18.52 5.56
N HIS A 189 11.94 -17.28 5.74
CA HIS A 189 11.36 -16.75 6.97
C HIS A 189 9.82 -16.72 6.98
N LYS A 190 9.16 -17.37 6.03
CA LYS A 190 7.69 -17.36 5.89
C LYS A 190 6.88 -17.91 7.07
N THR A 191 7.52 -18.58 8.01
CA THR A 191 6.89 -19.05 9.26
C THR A 191 7.01 -18.03 10.40
N GLU A 192 7.77 -16.97 10.20
CA GLU A 192 7.91 -15.86 11.13
C GLU A 192 6.92 -14.74 10.80
N LYS A 193 6.80 -13.77 11.70
CA LYS A 193 5.91 -12.62 11.49
C LYS A 193 6.56 -11.57 10.58
N ILE A 194 6.80 -11.92 9.32
CA ILE A 194 7.43 -11.03 8.34
C ILE A 194 6.42 -10.18 7.54
N TYR A 195 5.13 -10.47 7.64
CA TYR A 195 4.03 -9.63 7.15
C TYR A 195 3.00 -9.43 8.27
N TYR A 196 2.33 -8.27 8.25
CA TYR A 196 1.19 -8.05 9.13
C TYR A 196 0.00 -8.94 8.73
N LYS A 197 -0.81 -9.33 9.70
CA LYS A 197 -2.03 -10.09 9.43
C LYS A 197 -3.17 -9.21 8.92
N THR A 198 -3.22 -7.98 9.38
CA THR A 198 -4.34 -7.05 9.15
C THR A 198 -3.99 -5.96 8.14
N ASP A 199 -2.74 -5.94 7.67
CA ASP A 199 -2.22 -4.95 6.73
C ASP A 199 -1.49 -5.61 5.55
N HIS A 200 -1.36 -4.90 4.44
CA HIS A 200 -0.69 -5.42 3.24
C HIS A 200 0.84 -5.33 3.31
N HIS A 201 1.38 -4.53 4.21
CA HIS A 201 2.82 -4.35 4.32
C HIS A 201 3.52 -5.54 4.99
N TRP A 202 4.78 -5.69 4.70
CA TRP A 202 5.69 -6.46 5.54
C TRP A 202 5.84 -5.80 6.92
N THR A 203 6.26 -6.58 7.91
CA THR A 203 6.70 -6.04 9.19
C THR A 203 8.11 -5.47 9.05
N THR A 204 8.56 -4.73 10.04
CA THR A 204 9.95 -4.23 10.06
C THR A 204 10.97 -5.38 10.11
N LEU A 205 10.59 -6.55 10.69
CA LEU A 205 11.39 -7.76 10.62
C LEU A 205 11.51 -8.27 9.18
N GLY A 206 10.41 -8.29 8.42
CA GLY A 206 10.45 -8.65 7.00
C GLY A 206 11.31 -7.69 6.18
N ALA A 207 11.17 -6.38 6.43
CA ALA A 207 12.02 -5.37 5.81
C ALA A 207 13.50 -5.56 6.17
N PHE A 208 13.82 -5.98 7.40
CA PHE A 208 15.19 -6.28 7.82
C PHE A 208 15.80 -7.48 7.08
N TYR A 209 15.06 -8.58 6.93
CA TYR A 209 15.52 -9.72 6.14
C TYR A 209 15.75 -9.35 4.67
N ALA A 210 14.85 -8.54 4.10
CA ALA A 210 15.03 -8.02 2.74
C ALA A 210 16.27 -7.12 2.64
N PHE A 211 16.54 -6.28 3.66
CA PHE A 211 17.74 -5.46 3.73
C PHE A 211 19.01 -6.32 3.78
N GLN A 212 19.03 -7.37 4.60
CA GLN A 212 20.17 -8.29 4.66
C GLN A 212 20.44 -8.94 3.29
N ALA A 213 19.40 -9.34 2.57
CA ALA A 213 19.53 -9.88 1.22
C ALA A 213 20.01 -8.86 0.19
N ALA A 214 19.58 -7.59 0.33
CA ALA A 214 19.95 -6.50 -0.59
C ALA A 214 21.35 -5.91 -0.31
N ALA A 215 21.85 -6.04 0.91
CA ALA A 215 23.09 -5.40 1.39
C ALA A 215 24.32 -5.61 0.47
N PRO A 216 24.60 -6.84 -0.02
CA PRO A 216 25.73 -7.04 -0.93
C PRO A 216 25.62 -6.25 -2.24
N SER A 217 24.45 -6.22 -2.86
CA SER A 217 24.20 -5.44 -4.08
C SER A 217 24.31 -3.93 -3.84
N LEU A 218 24.01 -3.47 -2.61
CA LEU A 218 24.18 -2.07 -2.22
C LEU A 218 25.62 -1.74 -1.78
N GLY A 219 26.54 -2.71 -1.88
CA GLY A 219 27.94 -2.55 -1.42
C GLY A 219 28.02 -2.28 0.07
N ILE A 220 27.13 -2.89 0.84
CA ILE A 220 27.12 -2.89 2.31
C ILE A 220 27.70 -4.22 2.75
N GLU A 221 28.87 -4.18 3.36
CA GLU A 221 29.62 -5.37 3.76
C GLU A 221 29.60 -5.57 5.29
N GLY A 222 29.87 -6.80 5.70
CA GLY A 222 30.01 -7.20 7.09
C GLY A 222 28.75 -7.84 7.68
N ASP A 223 28.86 -8.24 8.95
CA ASP A 223 27.76 -8.82 9.70
C ASP A 223 26.78 -7.73 10.14
N LEU A 224 25.52 -7.87 9.74
CA LEU A 224 24.43 -6.95 10.09
C LEU A 224 23.71 -7.39 11.38
N SER A 225 24.02 -8.57 11.93
CA SER A 225 23.45 -9.03 13.18
C SER A 225 23.87 -8.13 14.33
N GLY A 226 22.89 -7.72 15.14
CA GLY A 226 23.18 -6.81 16.28
C GLY A 226 23.45 -5.34 15.91
N LYS A 227 23.44 -4.98 14.62
CA LYS A 227 23.58 -3.59 14.17
C LYS A 227 22.35 -2.74 14.43
N TYR A 228 21.24 -3.36 14.74
CA TYR A 228 19.96 -2.69 14.99
C TYR A 228 19.27 -3.29 16.20
N VAL A 229 18.57 -2.44 16.96
CA VAL A 229 17.71 -2.84 18.09
C VAL A 229 16.27 -2.55 17.72
N SER A 230 15.41 -3.54 17.98
CA SER A 230 13.96 -3.42 17.76
C SER A 230 13.27 -2.88 19.02
N TYR A 231 12.36 -1.93 18.84
CA TYR A 231 11.50 -1.36 19.88
C TYR A 231 10.05 -1.44 19.47
N ALA A 232 9.23 -2.06 20.32
CA ALA A 232 7.78 -2.04 20.16
C ALA A 232 7.24 -0.63 20.43
N VAL A 233 6.54 -0.03 19.46
CA VAL A 233 5.97 1.33 19.55
C VAL A 233 4.46 1.35 19.57
N SER A 234 3.82 0.25 19.16
CA SER A 234 2.37 0.03 19.26
C SER A 234 2.07 -1.44 19.45
N ASP A 235 0.99 -1.74 20.17
CA ASP A 235 0.37 -3.06 20.34
C ASP A 235 -1.11 -3.06 19.89
N SER A 236 -1.53 -2.03 19.20
CA SER A 236 -2.95 -1.75 18.88
C SER A 236 -3.22 -1.59 17.39
N PHE A 237 -2.26 -1.95 16.54
CA PHE A 237 -2.38 -1.80 15.10
C PHE A 237 -3.45 -2.73 14.52
N ASN A 238 -4.29 -2.15 13.66
CA ASN A 238 -5.28 -2.85 12.87
C ASN A 238 -5.29 -2.21 11.47
N GLY A 239 -4.66 -2.88 10.54
CA GLY A 239 -4.23 -2.32 9.28
C GLY A 239 -5.32 -2.17 8.21
N MET A 240 -4.85 -1.82 7.02
CA MET A 240 -5.69 -1.46 5.88
C MET A 240 -6.49 -2.64 5.32
N LEU A 241 -5.97 -3.88 5.36
CA LEU A 241 -6.70 -5.05 4.86
C LEU A 241 -7.94 -5.35 5.71
N ALA A 242 -7.85 -5.19 7.04
CA ALA A 242 -9.02 -5.30 7.91
C ALA A 242 -10.05 -4.21 7.60
N SER A 243 -9.61 -3.01 7.29
CA SER A 243 -10.48 -1.89 6.90
C SER A 243 -11.13 -2.12 5.55
N LYS A 244 -10.35 -2.53 4.54
CA LYS A 244 -10.77 -2.78 3.16
C LYS A 244 -11.78 -3.93 3.07
N SER A 245 -11.49 -5.05 3.73
CA SER A 245 -12.39 -6.22 3.75
C SER A 245 -13.61 -6.04 4.64
N GLY A 246 -13.56 -5.16 5.63
CA GLY A 246 -14.58 -5.05 6.68
C GLY A 246 -14.57 -6.21 7.69
N VAL A 247 -13.55 -7.07 7.63
CA VAL A 247 -13.39 -8.21 8.54
C VAL A 247 -12.76 -7.73 9.84
N ASN A 248 -13.45 -7.96 10.94
CA ASN A 248 -12.90 -7.75 12.27
C ASN A 248 -12.45 -9.10 12.84
N LEU A 249 -11.15 -9.27 12.97
CA LEU A 249 -10.54 -10.49 13.52
C LEU A 249 -10.46 -10.45 15.06
N GLY A 250 -10.73 -9.29 15.69
CA GLY A 250 -10.56 -9.08 17.12
C GLY A 250 -9.09 -9.04 17.56
N GLU A 251 -8.17 -9.26 16.66
CA GLU A 251 -6.73 -9.21 16.92
C GLU A 251 -6.19 -7.80 16.65
N LYS A 252 -5.20 -7.43 17.43
CA LYS A 252 -4.38 -6.24 17.25
C LYS A 252 -2.94 -6.67 17.10
N GLU A 253 -2.18 -5.87 16.38
CA GLU A 253 -0.81 -6.21 16.05
C GLU A 253 0.18 -5.22 16.65
N GLN A 254 1.39 -5.70 16.87
CA GLN A 254 2.50 -4.88 17.30
C GLN A 254 3.19 -4.28 16.08
N ILE A 255 3.54 -2.98 16.18
CA ILE A 255 4.47 -2.31 15.28
C ILE A 255 5.80 -2.15 16.02
N ASP A 256 6.87 -2.59 15.37
CA ASP A 256 8.23 -2.41 15.84
C ASP A 256 8.95 -1.42 14.94
N ILE A 257 9.82 -0.60 15.54
CA ILE A 257 10.81 0.21 14.82
C ILE A 257 12.21 -0.35 15.09
N TYR A 258 13.10 -0.19 14.14
CA TYR A 258 14.50 -0.59 14.26
C TYR A 258 15.39 0.63 14.30
N VAL A 259 16.26 0.70 15.29
CA VAL A 259 17.19 1.81 15.49
C VAL A 259 18.62 1.26 15.40
N PRO A 260 19.52 1.91 14.63
CA PRO A 260 20.94 1.53 14.62
C PRO A 260 21.54 1.57 16.01
N THR A 261 22.48 0.65 16.31
CA THR A 261 23.18 0.59 17.58
C THR A 261 24.40 1.53 17.66
N GLU A 262 24.81 2.11 16.54
CA GLU A 262 25.92 3.07 16.46
C GLU A 262 25.54 4.39 17.14
N GLU A 263 26.52 5.05 17.79
CA GLU A 263 26.26 6.22 18.64
C GLU A 263 25.87 7.47 17.83
N ASP A 264 26.34 7.60 16.59
CA ASP A 264 26.09 8.79 15.76
C ASP A 264 25.12 8.47 14.62
N THR A 265 23.83 8.61 14.91
CA THR A 265 22.72 8.35 13.99
C THR A 265 21.91 9.60 13.66
N ASP A 266 22.47 10.79 13.92
CA ASP A 266 21.79 12.05 13.64
C ASP A 266 21.46 12.18 12.16
N LEU A 267 20.26 12.67 11.89
CA LEU A 267 19.78 12.88 10.53
C LEU A 267 18.78 14.04 10.48
N ILE A 268 18.58 14.55 9.27
CA ILE A 268 17.54 15.52 8.97
C ILE A 268 16.73 14.94 7.81
N VAL A 269 15.42 14.91 7.99
CA VAL A 269 14.44 14.61 6.93
C VAL A 269 13.81 15.93 6.50
N ASP A 270 14.04 16.33 5.27
CA ASP A 270 13.40 17.47 4.63
C ASP A 270 12.23 16.98 3.76
N TYR A 271 11.02 17.32 4.12
CA TYR A 271 9.80 17.07 3.35
C TYR A 271 9.64 18.23 2.38
N VAL A 272 10.22 18.07 1.18
CA VAL A 272 10.52 19.18 0.26
C VAL A 272 9.24 19.93 -0.13
N ASP A 273 8.20 19.21 -0.54
CA ASP A 273 6.97 19.82 -1.02
C ASP A 273 6.08 20.35 0.12
N GLU A 274 6.17 19.75 1.30
CA GLU A 274 5.43 20.20 2.49
C GLU A 274 6.15 21.35 3.24
N GLY A 275 7.41 21.64 2.91
CA GLY A 275 8.22 22.66 3.60
C GLY A 275 8.44 22.37 5.09
N LYS A 276 8.43 21.09 5.46
CA LYS A 276 8.57 20.59 6.85
C LYS A 276 9.90 19.88 7.02
N ARG A 277 10.47 19.96 8.22
CA ARG A 277 11.68 19.21 8.61
C ARG A 277 11.47 18.40 9.88
N SER A 278 12.17 17.28 9.96
CA SER A 278 12.22 16.40 11.14
C SER A 278 13.65 15.95 11.37
N THR A 279 13.98 15.63 12.62
CA THR A 279 15.24 14.96 13.01
C THR A 279 15.01 13.47 13.30
N SER A 280 13.87 12.93 12.91
CA SER A 280 13.51 11.53 13.11
C SER A 280 12.81 10.99 11.87
N LEU A 281 13.06 9.72 11.54
CA LEU A 281 12.34 8.94 10.54
C LEU A 281 10.97 8.48 11.06
N TYR A 282 10.70 8.63 12.36
CA TYR A 282 9.50 8.12 13.02
C TYR A 282 8.63 9.25 13.54
N ASP A 283 7.39 9.31 13.11
CA ASP A 283 6.39 10.27 13.59
C ASP A 283 5.47 9.59 14.62
N SER A 284 5.79 9.75 15.89
CA SER A 284 5.01 9.14 16.99
C SER A 284 3.57 9.65 17.08
N SER A 285 3.24 10.80 16.49
CA SER A 285 1.86 11.31 16.47
C SER A 285 0.93 10.38 15.69
N LYS A 286 1.45 9.69 14.69
CA LYS A 286 0.74 8.75 13.84
C LYS A 286 0.29 7.47 14.55
N LEU A 287 0.90 7.13 15.68
CA LEU A 287 0.46 6.00 16.51
C LEU A 287 -0.91 6.21 17.15
N LYS A 288 -1.42 7.44 17.16
CA LYS A 288 -2.78 7.79 17.62
C LYS A 288 -3.82 7.76 16.50
N GLU A 289 -3.37 7.67 15.26
CA GLU A 289 -4.22 7.58 14.09
C GLU A 289 -4.59 6.12 13.80
N LYS A 290 -5.56 5.91 12.94
CA LYS A 290 -5.96 4.56 12.55
C LYS A 290 -4.89 3.85 11.75
N ASP A 291 -4.26 4.56 10.84
CA ASP A 291 -3.15 4.08 10.02
C ASP A 291 -1.82 4.30 10.74
N GLN A 292 -1.54 3.44 11.71
CA GLN A 292 -0.33 3.54 12.53
C GLN A 292 0.95 3.20 11.75
N TYR A 293 0.85 2.51 10.59
CA TYR A 293 2.02 2.27 9.74
C TYR A 293 2.65 3.56 9.24
N THR A 294 1.89 4.64 9.18
CA THR A 294 2.42 5.98 8.88
C THR A 294 3.37 6.54 9.94
N VAL A 295 3.64 5.82 11.04
CA VAL A 295 4.75 6.12 11.96
C VAL A 295 6.07 6.21 11.19
N PHE A 296 6.24 5.42 10.15
CA PHE A 296 7.39 5.49 9.25
C PHE A 296 7.23 6.71 8.33
N LEU A 297 8.12 7.70 8.48
CA LEU A 297 8.20 8.93 7.68
C LEU A 297 6.92 9.81 7.69
N GLY A 298 6.00 9.62 8.64
CA GLY A 298 4.73 10.34 8.64
C GLY A 298 3.76 9.92 7.53
N GLY A 299 4.10 8.89 6.75
CA GLY A 299 3.37 8.39 5.60
C GLY A 299 4.11 8.58 4.27
N ASN A 300 3.38 8.73 3.17
CA ASN A 300 3.96 8.95 1.85
C ASN A 300 4.04 10.44 1.53
N SER A 301 5.20 10.87 1.05
CA SER A 301 5.47 12.19 0.50
C SER A 301 5.98 12.04 -0.93
N SER A 302 5.79 13.07 -1.75
CA SER A 302 6.26 13.12 -3.14
C SER A 302 7.79 13.07 -3.23
N LEU A 303 8.46 13.89 -2.38
CA LEU A 303 9.92 14.04 -2.36
C LEU A 303 10.41 14.27 -0.92
N LEU A 304 11.32 13.39 -0.46
CA LEU A 304 12.07 13.57 0.79
C LEU A 304 13.56 13.66 0.50
N ASP A 305 14.24 14.53 1.23
CA ASP A 305 15.71 14.58 1.29
C ASP A 305 16.15 14.21 2.71
N ILE A 306 16.78 13.03 2.85
CA ILE A 306 17.27 12.52 4.13
C ILE A 306 18.78 12.66 4.14
N ARG A 307 19.28 13.57 4.97
CA ARG A 307 20.72 13.78 5.18
C ARG A 307 21.16 13.17 6.49
N THR A 308 22.21 12.40 6.43
CA THR A 308 22.76 11.69 7.58
C THR A 308 24.16 12.20 7.94
N VAL A 309 24.66 11.81 9.09
CA VAL A 309 26.03 12.04 9.52
C VAL A 309 27.01 10.94 9.03
N SER A 310 26.54 9.97 8.25
CA SER A 310 27.38 8.93 7.68
C SER A 310 28.59 9.50 6.96
N THR A 311 29.76 8.89 7.19
CA THR A 311 31.00 9.23 6.49
C THR A 311 31.05 8.74 5.05
N SER A 312 30.07 7.98 4.62
CA SER A 312 29.90 7.55 3.23
C SER A 312 29.81 8.75 2.29
N THR A 313 30.29 8.58 1.07
CA THR A 313 30.09 9.57 -0.02
C THR A 313 28.91 9.23 -0.92
N LYS A 314 28.25 8.08 -0.67
CA LYS A 314 27.14 7.59 -1.47
C LYS A 314 25.89 8.43 -1.30
N ARG A 315 25.24 8.74 -2.41
CA ARG A 315 23.94 9.45 -2.48
C ARG A 315 22.96 8.61 -3.28
N LEU A 316 21.92 8.14 -2.60
CA LEU A 316 20.94 7.23 -3.16
C LEU A 316 19.72 8.02 -3.65
N LEU A 317 19.28 7.76 -4.87
CA LEU A 317 17.90 8.03 -5.28
C LEU A 317 17.08 6.77 -5.05
N LEU A 318 16.11 6.83 -4.13
CA LEU A 318 15.20 5.75 -3.82
C LEU A 318 13.82 6.05 -4.42
N VAL A 319 13.47 5.33 -5.48
CA VAL A 319 12.17 5.41 -6.14
C VAL A 319 11.28 4.31 -5.57
N LYS A 320 10.16 4.67 -4.97
CA LYS A 320 9.52 3.75 -4.04
C LYS A 320 8.00 3.81 -3.97
N ASP A 321 7.42 2.78 -3.34
CA ASP A 321 6.11 2.79 -2.71
C ASP A 321 6.22 2.77 -1.16
N SER A 322 5.10 2.60 -0.47
CA SER A 322 5.06 2.60 1.01
C SER A 322 5.83 1.47 1.69
N PHE A 323 6.17 0.39 0.98
CA PHE A 323 7.00 -0.69 1.55
C PHE A 323 8.38 -0.18 1.95
N ALA A 324 8.95 0.73 1.18
CA ALA A 324 10.25 1.30 1.51
C ALA A 324 10.27 2.11 2.81
N ASN A 325 9.14 2.60 3.31
CA ASN A 325 9.11 3.45 4.48
C ASN A 325 9.71 2.77 5.72
N SER A 326 9.45 1.48 5.92
CA SER A 326 10.07 0.68 7.01
C SER A 326 11.44 0.11 6.66
N PHE A 327 11.88 0.21 5.40
CA PHE A 327 13.20 -0.22 4.92
C PHE A 327 14.25 0.90 5.02
N ILE A 328 13.87 2.15 4.80
CA ILE A 328 14.77 3.32 4.81
C ILE A 328 15.63 3.43 6.07
N PRO A 329 15.13 3.14 7.30
CA PRO A 329 15.96 3.20 8.51
C PRO A 329 17.21 2.34 8.45
N PHE A 330 17.19 1.23 7.70
CA PHE A 330 18.34 0.36 7.55
C PHE A 330 19.41 0.93 6.60
N LEU A 331 19.06 1.90 5.77
CA LEU A 331 19.98 2.52 4.82
C LEU A 331 20.76 3.69 5.41
N THR A 332 20.23 4.36 6.43
CA THR A 332 20.77 5.63 6.93
C THR A 332 22.22 5.57 7.42
N PRO A 333 22.75 4.47 7.98
CA PRO A 333 24.16 4.40 8.34
C PRO A 333 25.13 4.34 7.15
N TYR A 334 24.64 3.97 5.95
CA TYR A 334 25.47 3.65 4.78
C TYR A 334 25.46 4.72 3.70
N TYR A 335 24.56 5.70 3.78
CA TYR A 335 24.39 6.75 2.79
C TYR A 335 24.53 8.13 3.43
N ARG A 336 25.27 9.02 2.76
CA ARG A 336 25.37 10.44 3.12
C ARG A 336 24.05 11.16 2.93
N GLU A 337 23.32 10.76 1.90
CA GLU A 337 22.06 11.39 1.50
C GLU A 337 21.18 10.34 0.80
N ILE A 338 19.91 10.35 1.13
CA ILE A 338 18.89 9.49 0.50
C ILE A 338 17.77 10.40 0.01
N VAL A 339 17.69 10.56 -1.31
CA VAL A 339 16.58 11.28 -1.96
C VAL A 339 15.48 10.28 -2.27
N VAL A 340 14.33 10.45 -1.66
CA VAL A 340 13.22 9.50 -1.76
C VAL A 340 12.13 10.10 -2.61
N VAL A 341 11.72 9.38 -3.66
CA VAL A 341 10.67 9.80 -4.59
C VAL A 341 9.57 8.74 -4.65
N ASP A 342 8.34 9.20 -4.50
CA ASP A 342 7.16 8.39 -4.78
C ASP A 342 6.50 8.93 -6.08
N PRO A 343 6.64 8.23 -7.22
CA PRO A 343 6.15 8.72 -8.52
C PRO A 343 4.65 8.99 -8.57
N ARG A 344 3.88 8.39 -7.68
CA ARG A 344 2.43 8.61 -7.60
C ARG A 344 2.06 10.03 -7.17
N TYR A 345 2.98 10.71 -6.51
CA TYR A 345 2.78 12.06 -5.95
C TYR A 345 3.78 13.08 -6.51
N TYR A 346 4.87 12.64 -7.11
CA TYR A 346 5.92 13.51 -7.66
C TYR A 346 5.57 13.95 -9.08
N SER A 347 5.67 15.26 -9.34
CA SER A 347 5.33 15.87 -10.63
C SER A 347 6.54 16.43 -11.39
N GLY A 348 7.75 16.35 -10.82
CA GLY A 348 8.98 16.79 -11.45
C GLY A 348 9.63 15.70 -12.31
N THR A 349 10.81 15.97 -12.83
CA THR A 349 11.63 15.02 -13.60
C THR A 349 12.72 14.39 -12.74
N ILE A 350 13.04 13.12 -13.00
CA ILE A 350 14.13 12.44 -12.28
C ILE A 350 15.49 13.02 -12.66
N ASN A 351 15.68 13.47 -13.90
CA ASN A 351 16.95 14.05 -14.34
C ASN A 351 17.35 15.29 -13.51
N ASP A 352 16.37 16.14 -13.17
CA ASP A 352 16.62 17.30 -12.30
C ASP A 352 17.11 16.90 -10.90
N LEU A 353 16.59 15.78 -10.37
CA LEU A 353 17.04 15.25 -9.08
C LEU A 353 18.44 14.65 -9.17
N MET A 354 18.74 13.90 -10.24
CA MET A 354 20.07 13.31 -10.46
C MET A 354 21.18 14.36 -10.39
N ASP A 355 20.98 15.49 -11.04
CA ASP A 355 21.94 16.59 -11.11
C ASP A 355 21.98 17.40 -9.80
N SER A 356 20.81 17.80 -9.30
CA SER A 356 20.69 18.67 -8.12
C SER A 356 21.27 18.01 -6.87
N TYR A 357 21.01 16.73 -6.68
CA TYR A 357 21.47 15.97 -5.51
C TYR A 357 22.76 15.19 -5.76
N ARG A 358 23.33 15.24 -6.97
CA ARG A 358 24.56 14.51 -7.35
C ARG A 358 24.44 13.02 -7.00
N ILE A 359 23.37 12.40 -7.44
CA ILE A 359 23.05 11.01 -7.16
C ILE A 359 24.17 10.09 -7.67
N SER A 360 24.58 9.13 -6.86
CA SER A 360 25.62 8.16 -7.18
C SER A 360 25.09 6.75 -7.46
N GLU A 361 23.87 6.44 -7.05
CA GLU A 361 23.21 5.16 -7.31
C GLU A 361 21.67 5.29 -7.17
N VAL A 362 20.95 4.42 -7.87
CA VAL A 362 19.47 4.42 -7.90
C VAL A 362 18.94 3.06 -7.47
N LEU A 363 17.92 3.06 -6.63
CA LEU A 363 17.19 1.87 -6.21
C LEU A 363 15.69 2.07 -6.42
N PHE A 364 15.08 1.21 -7.22
CA PHE A 364 13.63 1.05 -7.25
C PHE A 364 13.22 0.01 -6.22
N LEU A 365 12.38 0.39 -5.27
CA LEU A 365 11.85 -0.50 -4.24
C LEU A 365 10.33 -0.41 -4.21
N TYR A 366 9.68 -1.47 -4.67
CA TYR A 366 8.24 -1.56 -4.76
C TYR A 366 7.71 -2.90 -4.26
N SER A 367 6.49 -2.90 -3.70
CA SER A 367 5.71 -4.13 -3.63
C SER A 367 5.25 -4.55 -5.04
N GLY A 368 5.03 -5.84 -5.22
CA GLY A 368 4.54 -6.35 -6.50
C GLY A 368 3.25 -5.68 -6.92
N ASN A 369 2.25 -5.67 -6.04
CA ASN A 369 0.94 -5.09 -6.34
C ASN A 369 1.00 -3.62 -6.74
N THR A 370 1.81 -2.81 -6.03
CA THR A 370 1.94 -1.39 -6.38
C THR A 370 2.64 -1.24 -7.73
N PHE A 371 3.72 -1.97 -7.99
CA PHE A 371 4.47 -1.87 -9.24
C PHE A 371 3.61 -2.22 -10.46
N PHE A 372 2.82 -3.28 -10.37
CA PHE A 372 1.95 -3.72 -11.47
C PHE A 372 0.75 -2.81 -11.73
N LYS A 373 0.36 -2.01 -10.75
CA LYS A 373 -0.70 -0.99 -10.89
C LYS A 373 -0.20 0.41 -11.23
N ASP A 374 1.10 0.65 -11.05
CA ASP A 374 1.66 2.00 -11.22
C ASP A 374 1.59 2.43 -12.68
N ASN A 375 1.07 3.62 -12.91
CA ASN A 375 0.99 4.27 -14.23
C ASN A 375 1.75 5.62 -14.26
N ASN A 376 2.53 5.93 -13.23
CA ASN A 376 3.21 7.22 -13.07
C ASN A 376 4.72 7.14 -13.35
N ILE A 377 5.34 5.96 -13.13
CA ILE A 377 6.79 5.78 -13.31
C ILE A 377 7.22 6.27 -14.70
N SER A 378 6.53 5.85 -15.76
CA SER A 378 6.88 6.25 -17.13
C SER A 378 6.84 7.77 -17.36
N GLY A 379 5.94 8.49 -16.68
CA GLY A 379 5.85 9.94 -16.78
C GLY A 379 7.00 10.68 -16.08
N VAL A 380 7.42 10.18 -14.91
CA VAL A 380 8.50 10.81 -14.12
C VAL A 380 9.88 10.50 -14.70
N PHE A 381 10.04 9.36 -15.38
CA PHE A 381 11.26 8.91 -16.03
C PHE A 381 11.31 9.18 -17.55
N ALA A 382 10.33 9.90 -18.10
CA ALA A 382 10.36 10.27 -19.51
C ALA A 382 11.64 11.04 -19.80
N VAL A 383 12.44 10.53 -20.73
CA VAL A 383 13.59 11.25 -21.30
C VAL A 383 13.01 12.20 -22.36
N GLU A 384 13.13 13.51 -22.15
CA GLU A 384 12.78 14.50 -23.17
C GLU A 384 13.67 14.37 -24.41
#